data_81cf95607db198cdf5dceb3520a6bcc0
#
_entry.id   81cf95607db198cdf5dceb3520a6bcc0
#
_cell.length_a   1.000
_cell.length_b   1.000
_cell.length_c   1.000
_cell.angle_alpha   90.00
_cell.angle_beta   90.00
_cell.angle_gamma   90.00
#
_symmetry.space_group_name_H-M   'P 1'
#
loop_
_entity.id
_entity.type
_entity.pdbx_description
1 polymer ?
#
loop_
_entity_poly.entity_id
_entity_poly.type
_entity_poly.pdbx_seq_one_letter_code
_entity_poly.pdbx_strand_id
1 'polypeptide(L)'
;ASTLEKHKKEYLIVEKSNRVGGRVGSIYENDYIFDVGFQVYNTAYKESSRFLDLKNIDLHLFKPGSIIHDGTKFHMVSDPFRDPKNLFSSLFSSLSNFSDKLKVLLLIFELSNYRIEHDTSLDVTTLEYLKQRKFSEKFIELFFYPFFSGIFLEKDLYTSSRFFKYVFSNLSKGMACIPKNGMQKIPDSFSNNINKNNILFDHALIKVGDSKILSFSNNIDIKA
;
A
#
# COMPACT_ATOMS: atom_id res chain seq x y z
N ALA A 1 9.01 -17.40 -4.18
CA ALA A 1 9.93 -18.23 -3.37
C ALA A 1 9.17 -19.06 -2.36
N SER A 2 8.57 -18.49 -1.31
CA SER A 2 7.89 -19.27 -0.24
C SER A 2 6.88 -20.31 -0.77
N THR A 3 6.13 -19.97 -1.81
CA THR A 3 5.20 -20.92 -2.46
C THR A 3 5.96 -22.04 -3.17
N LEU A 4 7.07 -21.73 -3.84
CA LEU A 4 7.90 -22.73 -4.54
C LEU A 4 8.54 -23.69 -3.54
N GLU A 5 9.08 -23.19 -2.42
CA GLU A 5 9.60 -24.03 -1.34
C GLU A 5 8.55 -24.98 -0.76
N LYS A 6 7.35 -24.44 -0.47
CA LYS A 6 6.24 -25.27 0.00
C LYS A 6 5.91 -26.42 -0.94
N HIS A 7 6.07 -26.19 -2.25
CA HIS A 7 5.85 -27.22 -3.28
C HIS A 7 7.13 -27.95 -3.70
N LYS A 8 8.24 -27.80 -2.95
CA LYS A 8 9.56 -28.43 -3.22
C LYS A 8 10.04 -28.19 -4.65
N LYS A 9 9.83 -26.98 -5.17
CA LYS A 9 10.31 -26.56 -6.47
C LYS A 9 11.62 -25.81 -6.32
N GLU A 10 12.58 -26.11 -7.18
CA GLU A 10 13.81 -25.35 -7.26
C GLU A 10 13.55 -23.93 -7.78
N TYR A 11 14.27 -22.98 -7.24
CA TYR A 11 14.21 -21.58 -7.66
C TYR A 11 15.50 -20.85 -7.27
N LEU A 12 15.75 -19.76 -7.98
CA LEU A 12 16.81 -18.81 -7.68
C LEU A 12 16.22 -17.39 -7.75
N ILE A 13 16.50 -16.60 -6.74
CA ILE A 13 16.19 -15.17 -6.73
C ILE A 13 17.46 -14.41 -7.06
N VAL A 14 17.40 -13.53 -8.03
CA VAL A 14 18.48 -12.63 -8.37
C VAL A 14 18.06 -11.20 -8.05
N GLU A 15 18.89 -10.49 -7.32
CA GLU A 15 18.62 -9.12 -6.87
C GLU A 15 19.84 -8.25 -7.22
N LYS A 16 19.56 -7.11 -7.84
CA LYS A 16 20.61 -6.19 -8.29
C LYS A 16 21.31 -5.47 -7.12
N SER A 17 20.60 -5.25 -6.02
CA SER A 17 21.13 -4.59 -4.82
C SER A 17 21.69 -5.63 -3.82
N ASN A 18 22.29 -5.13 -2.77
CA ASN A 18 22.81 -5.96 -1.67
C ASN A 18 21.76 -6.31 -0.60
N ARG A 19 20.47 -6.00 -0.86
CA ARG A 19 19.36 -6.22 0.08
C ARG A 19 18.08 -6.66 -0.62
N VAL A 20 17.20 -7.31 0.11
CA VAL A 20 15.83 -7.62 -0.33
C VAL A 20 14.92 -6.40 -0.22
N GLY A 21 13.79 -6.42 -0.93
CA GLY A 21 12.68 -5.48 -0.75
C GLY A 21 12.54 -4.42 -1.82
N GLY A 22 13.59 -4.14 -2.61
CA GLY A 22 13.50 -3.14 -3.67
C GLY A 22 13.00 -1.78 -3.16
N ARG A 23 11.78 -1.39 -3.57
CA ARG A 23 11.13 -0.13 -3.15
C ARG A 23 10.55 -0.17 -1.73
N VAL A 24 10.48 -1.32 -1.10
CA VAL A 24 10.14 -1.48 0.31
C VAL A 24 11.45 -1.68 1.07
N GLY A 25 12.02 -0.62 1.58
CA GLY A 25 13.30 -0.66 2.22
C GLY A 25 13.61 0.61 3.00
N SER A 26 14.65 0.56 3.84
CA SER A 26 15.08 1.70 4.65
C SER A 26 16.59 1.88 4.57
N ILE A 27 17.01 3.14 4.66
CA ILE A 27 18.41 3.56 4.83
C ILE A 27 18.55 4.05 6.26
N TYR A 28 19.62 3.65 6.92
CA TYR A 28 19.92 4.03 8.31
C TYR A 28 21.14 4.91 8.32
N GLU A 29 20.97 6.14 8.78
CA GLU A 29 22.06 7.14 8.81
C GLU A 29 21.89 8.09 9.99
N ASN A 30 22.93 8.28 10.77
CA ASN A 30 22.98 9.22 11.91
C ASN A 30 21.77 9.10 12.87
N ASP A 31 21.42 7.87 13.25
CA ASP A 31 20.26 7.53 14.10
C ASP A 31 18.89 7.81 13.46
N TYR A 32 18.85 8.21 12.19
CA TYR A 32 17.62 8.35 11.42
C TYR A 32 17.34 7.13 10.55
N ILE A 33 16.05 6.91 10.29
CA ILE A 33 15.56 5.88 9.40
C ILE A 33 14.84 6.55 8.23
N PHE A 34 15.34 6.35 7.01
CA PHE A 34 14.75 6.88 5.79
C PHE A 34 14.16 5.75 4.95
N ASP A 35 12.83 5.70 4.87
CA ASP A 35 12.17 4.73 4.01
C ASP A 35 12.27 5.14 2.54
N VAL A 36 12.73 4.22 1.68
CA VAL A 36 13.14 4.51 0.28
C VAL A 36 11.95 4.67 -0.66
N GLY A 37 10.80 4.09 -0.32
CA GLY A 37 9.63 4.11 -1.19
C GLY A 37 8.36 4.06 -0.39
N PHE A 38 7.80 2.87 -0.19
CA PHE A 38 6.61 2.70 0.65
C PHE A 38 6.92 3.06 2.11
N GLN A 39 6.06 3.88 2.69
CA GLN A 39 6.21 4.44 4.03
C GLN A 39 5.08 4.02 4.98
N VAL A 40 4.12 3.24 4.51
CA VAL A 40 2.96 2.81 5.29
C VAL A 40 2.60 1.38 4.94
N TYR A 41 2.40 0.56 5.96
CA TYR A 41 1.80 -0.77 5.85
C TYR A 41 0.36 -0.72 6.36
N ASN A 42 -0.55 -1.48 5.73
CA ASN A 42 -1.92 -1.63 6.22
C ASN A 42 -2.16 -3.06 6.70
N THR A 43 -2.62 -3.19 7.93
CA THR A 43 -2.82 -4.51 8.57
C THR A 43 -3.92 -5.36 7.92
N ALA A 44 -4.76 -4.78 7.05
CA ALA A 44 -5.80 -5.51 6.32
C ALA A 44 -5.31 -6.22 5.05
N TYR A 45 -4.04 -6.05 4.67
CA TYR A 45 -3.50 -6.74 3.49
C TYR A 45 -3.40 -8.24 3.72
N LYS A 46 -4.35 -8.99 3.17
CA LYS A 46 -4.50 -10.44 3.40
C LYS A 46 -3.30 -11.24 2.93
N GLU A 47 -2.76 -10.93 1.75
CA GLU A 47 -1.65 -11.72 1.21
C GLU A 47 -0.37 -11.52 2.01
N SER A 48 -0.09 -10.30 2.45
CA SER A 48 1.07 -10.07 3.32
C SER A 48 0.93 -10.78 4.66
N SER A 49 -0.25 -10.78 5.28
CA SER A 49 -0.48 -11.46 6.56
C SER A 49 -0.36 -12.99 6.51
N ARG A 50 -0.41 -13.59 5.32
CA ARG A 50 -0.16 -15.05 5.14
C ARG A 50 1.31 -15.42 5.27
N PHE A 51 2.21 -14.49 5.00
CA PHE A 51 3.65 -14.73 4.93
C PHE A 51 4.43 -13.94 5.97
N LEU A 52 3.84 -12.86 6.53
CA LEU A 52 4.46 -12.03 7.55
C LEU A 52 4.08 -12.53 8.94
N ASP A 53 5.08 -12.76 9.76
CA ASP A 53 4.87 -12.87 11.19
C ASP A 53 4.78 -11.46 11.80
N LEU A 54 3.58 -10.89 11.77
CA LEU A 54 3.31 -9.55 12.28
C LEU A 54 3.61 -9.40 13.77
N LYS A 55 3.67 -10.51 14.53
CA LYS A 55 3.99 -10.48 15.97
C LYS A 55 5.47 -10.21 16.21
N ASN A 56 6.33 -10.60 15.27
CA ASN A 56 7.76 -10.38 15.32
C ASN A 56 8.20 -9.08 14.64
N ILE A 57 7.27 -8.37 14.02
CA ILE A 57 7.49 -7.03 13.48
C ILE A 57 6.85 -6.05 14.45
N ASP A 58 7.67 -5.28 15.17
CA ASP A 58 7.19 -4.26 16.11
C ASP A 58 6.52 -3.12 15.34
N LEU A 59 5.18 -3.20 15.19
CA LEU A 59 4.39 -2.27 14.41
C LEU A 59 3.94 -1.08 15.25
N HIS A 60 4.30 0.11 14.81
CA HIS A 60 3.77 1.35 15.34
C HIS A 60 2.50 1.74 14.57
N LEU A 61 1.35 1.68 15.25
CA LEU A 61 0.05 1.98 14.67
C LEU A 61 -0.19 3.50 14.66
N PHE A 62 -0.66 4.02 13.54
CA PHE A 62 -1.12 5.41 13.45
C PHE A 62 -2.54 5.56 13.99
N LYS A 63 -2.83 6.75 14.53
CA LYS A 63 -4.20 7.11 14.89
C LYS A 63 -5.06 7.16 13.62
N PRO A 64 -6.30 6.62 13.65
CA PRO A 64 -7.18 6.64 12.50
C PRO A 64 -7.72 8.06 12.24
N GLY A 65 -7.45 8.58 11.08
CA GLY A 65 -7.89 9.91 10.67
C GLY A 65 -6.88 10.65 9.81
N SER A 66 -7.24 11.86 9.45
CA SER A 66 -6.42 12.75 8.62
C SER A 66 -6.55 14.19 9.09
N ILE A 67 -5.47 14.95 8.94
CA ILE A 67 -5.47 16.40 9.08
C ILE A 67 -5.37 16.98 7.68
N ILE A 68 -6.38 17.77 7.28
CA ILE A 68 -6.49 18.36 5.94
C ILE A 68 -6.38 19.87 6.06
N HIS A 69 -5.49 20.47 5.29
CA HIS A 69 -5.36 21.92 5.16
C HIS A 69 -6.10 22.38 3.91
N ASP A 70 -7.09 23.30 4.07
CA ASP A 70 -7.94 23.78 2.96
C ASP A 70 -7.40 25.05 2.29
N GLY A 71 -6.15 25.42 2.58
CA GLY A 71 -5.54 26.67 2.15
C GLY A 71 -5.61 27.78 3.23
N THR A 72 -6.49 27.66 4.21
CA THR A 72 -6.69 28.66 5.28
C THR A 72 -6.56 28.08 6.68
N LYS A 73 -7.07 26.88 6.92
CA LYS A 73 -7.08 26.24 8.24
C LYS A 73 -6.97 24.73 8.14
N PHE A 74 -6.62 24.12 9.27
CA PHE A 74 -6.57 22.68 9.42
C PHE A 74 -7.92 22.11 9.84
N HIS A 75 -8.33 21.02 9.21
CA HIS A 75 -9.51 20.24 9.54
C HIS A 75 -9.10 18.84 9.96
N MET A 76 -9.58 18.39 11.10
CA MET A 76 -9.42 17.01 11.52
C MET A 76 -10.60 16.19 10.99
N VAL A 77 -10.30 15.12 10.28
CA VAL A 77 -11.28 14.12 9.80
C VAL A 77 -10.91 12.80 10.42
N SER A 78 -11.72 12.33 11.37
CA SER A 78 -11.51 11.06 12.06
C SER A 78 -12.42 9.97 11.51
N ASP A 79 -11.99 8.72 11.63
CA ASP A 79 -12.81 7.55 11.35
C ASP A 79 -13.87 7.40 12.45
N PRO A 80 -15.16 7.49 12.12
CA PRO A 80 -16.24 7.49 13.12
C PRO A 80 -16.36 6.16 13.88
N PHE A 81 -15.89 5.05 13.28
CA PHE A 81 -15.98 3.73 13.91
C PHE A 81 -14.79 3.44 14.82
N ARG A 82 -13.61 3.99 14.52
CA ARG A 82 -12.38 3.72 15.25
C ARG A 82 -11.98 4.83 16.21
N ASP A 83 -12.48 6.04 15.98
CA ASP A 83 -12.26 7.19 16.86
C ASP A 83 -13.58 7.95 17.11
N PRO A 84 -14.52 7.36 17.86
CA PRO A 84 -15.81 7.97 18.14
C PRO A 84 -15.71 9.28 18.94
N LYS A 85 -14.61 9.51 19.66
CA LYS A 85 -14.38 10.74 20.43
C LYS A 85 -14.24 11.97 19.54
N ASN A 86 -13.68 11.80 18.33
CA ASN A 86 -13.49 12.86 17.35
C ASN A 86 -14.58 12.88 16.26
N LEU A 87 -15.64 12.10 16.42
CA LEU A 87 -16.78 12.06 15.50
C LEU A 87 -17.40 13.44 15.30
N PHE A 88 -17.60 14.19 16.39
CA PHE A 88 -18.21 15.51 16.34
C PHE A 88 -17.36 16.49 15.53
N SER A 89 -16.02 16.50 15.70
CA SER A 89 -15.14 17.37 14.91
C SER A 89 -15.23 17.06 13.41
N SER A 90 -15.33 15.78 13.06
CA SER A 90 -15.51 15.34 11.67
C SER A 90 -16.87 15.72 11.10
N LEU A 91 -17.94 15.60 11.90
CA LEU A 91 -19.30 15.97 11.49
C LEU A 91 -19.44 17.47 11.25
N PHE A 92 -18.80 18.30 12.04
CA PHE A 92 -18.85 19.76 11.91
C PHE A 92 -17.75 20.35 11.02
N SER A 93 -16.91 19.51 10.42
CA SER A 93 -15.91 19.96 9.45
C SER A 93 -16.59 20.59 8.22
N SER A 94 -16.17 21.78 7.84
CA SER A 94 -16.64 22.51 6.65
C SER A 94 -16.02 21.99 5.33
N LEU A 95 -15.19 20.95 5.37
CA LEU A 95 -14.59 20.33 4.19
C LEU A 95 -15.61 19.66 3.27
N SER A 96 -16.64 19.07 3.86
CA SER A 96 -17.67 18.32 3.14
C SER A 96 -19.06 18.68 3.64
N ASN A 97 -20.03 18.59 2.75
CA ASN A 97 -21.43 18.71 3.12
C ASN A 97 -21.92 17.40 3.78
N PHE A 98 -23.09 17.44 4.39
CA PHE A 98 -23.69 16.27 5.04
C PHE A 98 -23.90 15.11 4.07
N SER A 99 -24.24 15.41 2.80
CA SER A 99 -24.41 14.42 1.75
C SER A 99 -23.12 13.64 1.46
N ASP A 100 -21.95 14.32 1.40
CA ASP A 100 -20.68 13.66 1.16
C ASP A 100 -20.29 12.73 2.33
N LYS A 101 -20.55 13.15 3.56
CA LYS A 101 -20.31 12.32 4.75
C LYS A 101 -21.14 11.04 4.73
N LEU A 102 -22.43 11.17 4.38
CA LEU A 102 -23.30 10.00 4.23
C LEU A 102 -22.83 9.07 3.11
N LYS A 103 -22.39 9.60 1.97
CA LYS A 103 -21.85 8.80 0.86
C LYS A 103 -20.57 8.06 1.25
N VAL A 104 -19.68 8.67 2.06
CA VAL A 104 -18.51 7.97 2.60
C VAL A 104 -18.92 6.80 3.48
N LEU A 105 -19.89 6.98 4.38
CA LEU A 105 -20.40 5.90 5.22
C LEU A 105 -21.02 4.76 4.39
N LEU A 106 -21.83 5.10 3.38
CA LEU A 106 -22.40 4.14 2.46
C LEU A 106 -21.30 3.40 1.68
N LEU A 107 -20.27 4.11 1.24
CA LEU A 107 -19.13 3.52 0.54
C LEU A 107 -18.33 2.55 1.44
N ILE A 108 -18.10 2.90 2.70
CA ILE A 108 -17.47 2.02 3.70
C ILE A 108 -18.30 0.73 3.84
N PHE A 109 -19.61 0.86 4.01
CA PHE A 109 -20.51 -0.29 4.18
C PHE A 109 -20.53 -1.17 2.92
N GLU A 110 -20.70 -0.57 1.74
CA GLU A 110 -20.73 -1.27 0.46
C GLU A 110 -19.42 -2.03 0.18
N LEU A 111 -18.28 -1.40 0.47
CA LEU A 111 -16.98 -1.98 0.23
C LEU A 111 -16.46 -2.84 1.40
N SER A 112 -17.27 -3.05 2.44
CA SER A 112 -16.85 -3.81 3.62
C SER A 112 -16.40 -5.25 3.30
N ASN A 113 -16.95 -5.87 2.27
CA ASN A 113 -16.58 -7.21 1.79
C ASN A 113 -16.06 -7.21 0.34
N TYR A 114 -15.61 -6.06 -0.14
CA TYR A 114 -15.15 -5.94 -1.51
C TYR A 114 -13.96 -6.87 -1.79
N ARG A 115 -14.02 -7.52 -2.94
CA ARG A 115 -12.96 -8.37 -3.50
C ARG A 115 -12.79 -8.01 -4.97
N ILE A 116 -11.61 -7.54 -5.31
CA ILE A 116 -11.30 -7.07 -6.66
C ILE A 116 -11.43 -8.19 -7.70
N GLU A 117 -11.17 -9.44 -7.30
CA GLU A 117 -11.24 -10.61 -8.17
C GLU A 117 -12.70 -10.94 -8.61
N HIS A 118 -13.68 -10.46 -7.86
CA HIS A 118 -15.10 -10.69 -8.11
C HIS A 118 -15.80 -9.47 -8.72
N ASP A 119 -15.09 -8.37 -8.92
CA ASP A 119 -15.67 -7.16 -9.49
C ASP A 119 -15.76 -7.26 -11.02
N THR A 120 -16.96 -7.51 -11.51
CA THR A 120 -17.31 -7.57 -12.93
C THR A 120 -17.86 -6.25 -13.49
N SER A 121 -17.94 -5.20 -12.67
CA SER A 121 -18.40 -3.89 -13.10
C SER A 121 -17.52 -3.31 -14.20
N LEU A 122 -18.08 -2.40 -15.02
CA LEU A 122 -17.27 -1.64 -15.97
C LEU A 122 -16.19 -0.86 -15.19
N ASP A 123 -14.94 -1.03 -15.60
CA ASP A 123 -13.84 -0.31 -15.00
C ASP A 123 -13.75 1.08 -15.62
N VAL A 124 -13.88 2.08 -14.78
CA VAL A 124 -13.75 3.49 -15.11
C VAL A 124 -12.62 4.11 -14.29
N THR A 125 -12.25 5.35 -14.57
CA THR A 125 -11.28 6.05 -13.71
C THR A 125 -11.84 6.28 -12.30
N THR A 126 -10.97 6.38 -11.32
CA THR A 126 -11.36 6.73 -9.94
C THR A 126 -12.14 8.04 -9.91
N LEU A 127 -11.71 9.04 -10.68
CA LEU A 127 -12.41 10.34 -10.76
C LEU A 127 -13.83 10.18 -11.30
N GLU A 128 -14.01 9.44 -12.39
CA GLU A 128 -15.36 9.17 -12.96
C GLU A 128 -16.24 8.42 -11.97
N TYR A 129 -15.71 7.43 -11.29
CA TYR A 129 -16.42 6.69 -10.26
C TYR A 129 -16.91 7.61 -9.12
N LEU A 130 -16.06 8.50 -8.62
CA LEU A 130 -16.42 9.45 -7.57
C LEU A 130 -17.49 10.45 -8.04
N LYS A 131 -17.41 10.92 -9.30
CA LYS A 131 -18.43 11.77 -9.92
C LYS A 131 -19.76 11.04 -10.11
N GLN A 132 -19.76 9.79 -10.58
CA GLN A 132 -20.95 8.95 -10.69
C GLN A 132 -21.61 8.72 -9.33
N ARG A 133 -20.82 8.65 -8.26
CA ARG A 133 -21.30 8.61 -6.87
C ARG A 133 -21.80 9.96 -6.34
N LYS A 134 -21.75 11.01 -7.19
CA LYS A 134 -22.21 12.36 -6.89
C LYS A 134 -21.53 13.00 -5.66
N PHE A 135 -20.26 12.64 -5.40
CA PHE A 135 -19.46 13.42 -4.46
C PHE A 135 -19.32 14.86 -4.94
N SER A 136 -19.32 15.84 -4.02
CA SER A 136 -19.11 17.22 -4.39
C SER A 136 -17.70 17.45 -4.93
N GLU A 137 -17.55 18.34 -5.91
CA GLU A 137 -16.24 18.71 -6.48
C GLU A 137 -15.28 19.16 -5.37
N LYS A 138 -15.75 20.00 -4.47
CA LYS A 138 -14.98 20.47 -3.32
C LYS A 138 -14.42 19.30 -2.48
N PHE A 139 -15.22 18.27 -2.21
CA PHE A 139 -14.76 17.13 -1.42
C PHE A 139 -13.82 16.23 -2.19
N ILE A 140 -14.03 16.08 -3.50
CA ILE A 140 -13.08 15.39 -4.38
C ILE A 140 -11.72 16.11 -4.35
N GLU A 141 -11.71 17.43 -4.54
CA GLU A 141 -10.48 18.24 -4.57
C GLU A 141 -9.73 18.29 -3.24
N LEU A 142 -10.43 18.42 -2.13
CA LEU A 142 -9.80 18.61 -0.82
C LEU A 142 -9.46 17.31 -0.10
N PHE A 143 -10.14 16.21 -0.44
CA PHE A 143 -9.91 14.92 0.24
C PHE A 143 -9.39 13.84 -0.71
N PHE A 144 -10.16 13.49 -1.75
CA PHE A 144 -9.79 12.33 -2.58
C PHE A 144 -8.55 12.59 -3.41
N TYR A 145 -8.42 13.76 -4.03
CA TYR A 145 -7.23 14.09 -4.81
C TYR A 145 -5.94 14.01 -3.99
N PRO A 146 -5.73 14.79 -2.92
CA PRO A 146 -4.46 14.76 -2.21
C PRO A 146 -4.16 13.41 -1.58
N PHE A 147 -5.19 12.71 -1.10
CA PHE A 147 -4.99 11.43 -0.42
C PHE A 147 -4.66 10.30 -1.41
N PHE A 148 -5.48 10.14 -2.46
CA PHE A 148 -5.29 9.03 -3.41
C PHE A 148 -4.22 9.31 -4.46
N SER A 149 -3.94 10.56 -4.82
CA SER A 149 -2.80 10.89 -5.68
C SER A 149 -1.47 10.45 -5.05
N GLY A 150 -1.34 10.60 -3.74
CA GLY A 150 -0.18 10.09 -3.00
C GLY A 150 -0.08 8.57 -3.01
N ILE A 151 -1.21 7.86 -2.91
CA ILE A 151 -1.25 6.39 -2.94
C ILE A 151 -0.99 5.85 -4.35
N PHE A 152 -1.60 6.47 -5.37
CA PHE A 152 -1.51 6.02 -6.76
C PHE A 152 -0.28 6.53 -7.48
N LEU A 153 0.43 7.51 -6.89
CA LEU A 153 1.57 8.22 -7.50
C LEU A 153 1.19 8.88 -8.83
N GLU A 154 0.00 9.45 -8.90
CA GLU A 154 -0.53 10.18 -10.05
C GLU A 154 -1.31 11.42 -9.63
N LYS A 155 -1.52 12.37 -10.54
CA LYS A 155 -2.22 13.63 -10.21
C LYS A 155 -3.73 13.57 -10.42
N ASP A 156 -4.21 12.85 -11.44
CA ASP A 156 -5.54 13.07 -12.01
C ASP A 156 -6.58 12.01 -11.64
N LEU A 157 -6.26 11.07 -10.74
CA LEU A 157 -7.10 9.94 -10.33
C LEU A 157 -7.60 9.10 -11.52
N TYR A 158 -6.73 8.88 -12.52
CA TYR A 158 -7.01 8.02 -13.68
C TYR A 158 -6.88 6.53 -13.36
N THR A 159 -6.25 6.19 -12.25
CA THR A 159 -6.16 4.81 -11.78
C THR A 159 -7.57 4.19 -11.69
N SER A 160 -7.65 2.91 -12.06
CA SER A 160 -8.86 2.09 -12.06
C SER A 160 -9.72 2.24 -10.81
N SER A 161 -11.02 2.39 -11.00
CA SER A 161 -11.99 2.42 -9.90
C SER A 161 -12.02 1.13 -9.09
N ARG A 162 -11.69 -0.02 -9.69
CA ARG A 162 -11.56 -1.30 -8.97
C ARG A 162 -10.40 -1.26 -7.99
N PHE A 163 -9.26 -0.66 -8.40
CA PHE A 163 -8.13 -0.50 -7.52
C PHE A 163 -8.42 0.50 -6.40
N PHE A 164 -9.10 1.60 -6.71
CA PHE A 164 -9.62 2.54 -5.69
C PHE A 164 -10.48 1.82 -4.65
N LYS A 165 -11.48 1.04 -5.10
CA LYS A 165 -12.36 0.27 -4.20
C LYS A 165 -11.58 -0.70 -3.32
N TYR A 166 -10.57 -1.37 -3.88
CA TYR A 166 -9.69 -2.27 -3.14
C TYR A 166 -8.89 -1.53 -2.06
N VAL A 167 -8.25 -0.43 -2.41
CA VAL A 167 -7.46 0.39 -1.47
C VAL A 167 -8.36 0.96 -0.38
N PHE A 168 -9.48 1.56 -0.76
CA PHE A 168 -10.45 2.15 0.17
C PHE A 168 -11.01 1.10 1.15
N SER A 169 -11.37 -0.08 0.64
CA SER A 169 -11.81 -1.20 1.47
C SER A 169 -10.75 -1.63 2.50
N ASN A 170 -9.48 -1.72 2.11
CA ASN A 170 -8.42 -2.07 3.04
C ASN A 170 -8.16 -0.96 4.08
N LEU A 171 -8.19 0.30 3.66
CA LEU A 171 -8.06 1.45 4.57
C LEU A 171 -9.18 1.50 5.61
N SER A 172 -10.40 1.13 5.22
CA SER A 172 -11.54 1.11 6.14
C SER A 172 -11.52 -0.04 7.14
N LYS A 173 -10.78 -1.13 6.87
CA LYS A 173 -10.71 -2.33 7.73
C LYS A 173 -9.45 -2.40 8.58
N GLY A 174 -8.31 -2.04 7.98
CA GLY A 174 -7.01 -2.16 8.59
C GLY A 174 -6.55 -0.90 9.31
N MET A 175 -5.48 -1.04 10.06
CA MET A 175 -4.75 0.08 10.64
C MET A 175 -3.55 0.41 9.77
N ALA A 176 -3.37 1.70 9.48
CA ALA A 176 -2.12 2.19 8.93
C ALA A 176 -1.03 2.11 9.99
N CYS A 177 0.13 1.60 9.64
CA CYS A 177 1.23 1.41 10.58
C CYS A 177 2.58 1.42 9.87
N ILE A 178 3.63 1.48 10.66
CA ILE A 178 5.01 1.39 10.21
C ILE A 178 5.79 0.48 11.17
N PRO A 179 6.71 -0.37 10.69
CA PRO A 179 7.63 -1.06 11.58
C PRO A 179 8.51 -0.04 12.30
N LYS A 180 8.68 -0.18 13.61
CA LYS A 180 9.47 0.71 14.46
C LYS A 180 10.91 0.91 13.95
N ASN A 181 11.46 -0.11 13.31
CA ASN A 181 12.81 -0.09 12.77
C ASN A 181 12.81 0.04 11.23
N GLY A 182 11.83 0.74 10.65
CA GLY A 182 11.73 1.05 9.23
C GLY A 182 11.08 -0.05 8.38
N MET A 183 10.66 0.34 7.20
CA MET A 183 9.94 -0.53 6.26
C MET A 183 10.75 -1.74 5.80
N GLN A 184 12.10 -1.69 5.89
CA GLN A 184 13.00 -2.82 5.56
C GLN A 184 12.66 -4.09 6.37
N LYS A 185 12.09 -3.95 7.56
CA LYS A 185 11.70 -5.10 8.39
C LYS A 185 10.65 -6.01 7.74
N ILE A 186 9.84 -5.47 6.83
CA ILE A 186 8.84 -6.24 6.10
C ILE A 186 9.52 -7.24 5.13
N PRO A 187 10.32 -6.80 4.14
CA PRO A 187 11.01 -7.74 3.25
C PRO A 187 12.00 -8.64 3.98
N ASP A 188 12.65 -8.18 5.05
CA ASP A 188 13.52 -9.03 5.87
C ASP A 188 12.75 -10.20 6.48
N SER A 189 11.55 -9.94 7.00
CA SER A 189 10.68 -10.98 7.55
C SER A 189 10.27 -12.01 6.49
N PHE A 190 9.98 -11.58 5.26
CA PHE A 190 9.72 -12.49 4.14
C PHE A 190 10.94 -13.35 3.82
N SER A 191 12.13 -12.73 3.75
CA SER A 191 13.36 -13.43 3.38
C SER A 191 13.83 -14.42 4.44
N ASN A 192 13.44 -14.22 5.70
CA ASN A 192 13.77 -15.18 6.77
C ASN A 192 13.02 -16.50 6.64
N ASN A 193 11.94 -16.54 5.86
CA ASN A 193 11.12 -17.73 5.63
C ASN A 193 11.51 -18.50 4.36
N ILE A 194 12.64 -18.16 3.73
CA ILE A 194 13.14 -18.82 2.52
C ILE A 194 14.62 -19.15 2.67
N ASN A 195 15.08 -20.13 1.88
CA ASN A 195 16.50 -20.51 1.87
C ASN A 195 17.35 -19.36 1.32
N LYS A 196 18.19 -18.79 2.17
CA LYS A 196 19.06 -17.66 1.82
C LYS A 196 20.09 -18.00 0.73
N ASN A 197 20.47 -19.26 0.59
CA ASN A 197 21.38 -19.72 -0.48
C ASN A 197 20.74 -19.60 -1.87
N ASN A 198 19.42 -19.45 -1.93
CA ASN A 198 18.68 -19.25 -3.18
C ASN A 198 18.52 -17.76 -3.53
N ILE A 199 19.24 -16.85 -2.86
CA ILE A 199 19.22 -15.42 -3.16
C ILE A 199 20.65 -15.00 -3.55
N LEU A 200 20.79 -14.50 -4.77
CA LEU A 200 22.02 -13.89 -5.25
C LEU A 200 21.85 -12.35 -5.27
N PHE A 201 22.57 -11.70 -4.39
CA PHE A 201 22.65 -10.23 -4.35
C PHE A 201 23.72 -9.72 -5.33
N ASP A 202 23.68 -8.44 -5.65
CA ASP A 202 24.60 -7.75 -6.57
C ASP A 202 24.61 -8.37 -7.98
N HIS A 203 23.46 -8.92 -8.40
CA HIS A 203 23.24 -9.56 -9.69
C HIS A 203 22.19 -8.80 -10.49
N ALA A 204 22.57 -7.71 -11.18
CA ALA A 204 21.67 -7.01 -12.08
C ALA A 204 21.54 -7.78 -13.40
N LEU A 205 20.33 -8.26 -13.72
CA LEU A 205 20.06 -8.90 -15.02
C LEU A 205 20.19 -7.88 -16.14
N ILE A 206 21.08 -8.17 -17.11
CA ILE A 206 21.30 -7.31 -18.30
C ILE A 206 20.59 -7.88 -19.51
N LYS A 207 20.66 -9.20 -19.71
CA LYS A 207 20.17 -9.84 -20.93
C LYS A 207 19.56 -11.21 -20.64
N VAL A 208 18.51 -11.52 -21.36
CA VAL A 208 17.93 -12.86 -21.47
C VAL A 208 18.27 -13.39 -22.86
N GLY A 209 19.11 -14.42 -22.95
CA GLY A 209 19.52 -15.05 -24.19
C GLY A 209 18.58 -16.17 -24.65
N ASP A 210 18.72 -16.61 -25.91
CA ASP A 210 17.80 -17.56 -26.56
C ASP A 210 17.80 -18.96 -25.90
N SER A 211 18.87 -19.38 -25.28
CA SER A 211 18.97 -20.71 -24.63
C SER A 211 18.65 -20.68 -23.14
N LYS A 212 17.80 -19.75 -22.69
CA LYS A 212 17.50 -19.49 -21.27
C LYS A 212 18.75 -19.11 -20.46
N ILE A 213 19.73 -18.49 -21.11
CA ILE A 213 20.92 -17.97 -20.43
C ILE A 213 20.59 -16.54 -19.99
N LEU A 214 20.81 -16.31 -18.71
CA LEU A 214 20.63 -15.01 -18.05
C LEU A 214 22.02 -14.41 -17.82
N SER A 215 22.31 -13.28 -18.43
CA SER A 215 23.58 -12.56 -18.27
C SER A 215 23.44 -11.40 -17.28
N PHE A 216 24.37 -11.29 -16.34
CA PHE A 216 24.36 -10.33 -15.26
C PHE A 216 25.51 -9.31 -15.36
N SER A 217 25.36 -8.17 -14.68
CA SER A 217 26.30 -7.04 -14.71
C SER A 217 27.69 -7.39 -14.16
N ASN A 218 27.79 -8.43 -13.37
CA ASN A 218 29.05 -8.95 -12.80
C ASN A 218 29.74 -10.01 -13.72
N ASN A 219 29.35 -10.06 -15.00
CA ASN A 219 29.86 -11.01 -16.01
C ASN A 219 29.60 -12.49 -15.68
N ILE A 220 28.58 -12.76 -14.91
CA ILE A 220 28.12 -14.13 -14.63
C ILE A 220 26.95 -14.45 -15.55
N ASP A 221 26.95 -15.68 -16.09
CA ASP A 221 25.83 -16.24 -16.83
C ASP A 221 25.23 -17.41 -16.06
N ILE A 222 23.90 -17.44 -15.97
CA ILE A 222 23.15 -18.52 -15.32
C ILE A 222 22.17 -19.10 -16.33
N LYS A 223 22.16 -20.41 -16.46
CA LYS A 223 21.15 -21.11 -17.27
C LYS A 223 19.92 -21.39 -16.40
N ALA A 224 18.75 -20.89 -16.84
CA ALA A 224 17.46 -21.08 -16.17
C ALA A 224 16.72 -22.33 -16.67
#